data_571a622dbdfaf13e64e6cf1e5524ae5c
#
_entry.id   571a622dbdfaf13e64e6cf1e5524ae5c
#
_cell.length_a   1.000
_cell.length_b   1.000
_cell.length_c   1.000
_cell.angle_alpha   90.00
_cell.angle_beta   90.00
_cell.angle_gamma   90.00
#
_symmetry.space_group_name_H-M   'P 1'
#
loop_
_entity.id
_entity.type
_entity.pdbx_description
1 polymer ?
#
loop_
_entity_poly.entity_id
_entity_poly.type
_entity_poly.pdbx_seq_one_letter_code
_entity_poly.pdbx_strand_id
1 'polypeptide(L)'
;AASDVYKRQLDEEKDEINEGLNPAISDAIDLEIAELRMYQEQAKSIVNETKAKQLLVALEKTFHKNEILGAPKKALIFTESRKTQEYLKSFLQNNGYQGKVVCFNGSNNDDDSKSIYRKWLSLYAGSKRISGRTIIDRKQALVDHFRTDAEIMIATESGAEGINLQFCSLLVNYDMPWNPQRIEQRIGRCHRYGQKFDVVVVNFVNQLNYADCRVYELLNEKFNLFEGVFGSSDEVLGSLESGVDFEKKLNHIYQTCRTEREIEAAFNQLQSELEEIIQQRIKDTK
;
A
#
# COMPACT_ATOMS: atom_id res chain seq x y z
N ALA A 1 8.90 30.19 -19.76
CA ALA A 1 7.70 31.02 -20.03
C ALA A 1 6.47 30.63 -19.20
N ALA A 2 5.93 29.39 -19.32
CA ALA A 2 4.75 28.98 -18.51
C ALA A 2 5.10 28.74 -17.03
N SER A 3 6.29 28.22 -16.75
CA SER A 3 6.80 27.98 -15.39
C SER A 3 7.06 29.29 -14.62
N ASP A 4 7.43 30.34 -15.32
CA ASP A 4 7.75 31.63 -14.71
C ASP A 4 6.49 32.43 -14.38
N VAL A 5 5.45 32.30 -15.19
CA VAL A 5 4.11 32.86 -14.92
C VAL A 5 3.47 32.21 -13.71
N TYR A 6 3.58 30.88 -13.58
CA TYR A 6 3.04 30.14 -12.43
C TYR A 6 3.78 30.45 -11.13
N LYS A 7 5.11 30.61 -11.19
CA LYS A 7 5.91 31.08 -10.04
C LYS A 7 5.52 32.49 -9.60
N ARG A 8 5.30 33.39 -10.56
CA ARG A 8 4.93 34.77 -10.28
C ARG A 8 3.54 34.89 -9.65
N GLN A 9 2.56 34.08 -10.13
CA GLN A 9 1.23 34.00 -9.51
C GLN A 9 1.28 33.44 -8.09
N LEU A 10 2.10 32.42 -7.84
CA LEU A 10 2.29 31.86 -6.49
C LEU A 10 2.99 32.83 -5.53
N ASP A 11 3.89 33.66 -6.03
CA ASP A 11 4.57 34.67 -5.22
C ASP A 11 3.65 35.89 -4.96
N GLU A 12 2.83 36.32 -5.93
CA GLU A 12 1.80 37.33 -5.75
C GLU A 12 0.69 36.89 -4.78
N GLU A 13 0.20 35.63 -4.87
CA GLU A 13 -0.75 35.07 -3.90
C GLU A 13 -0.17 34.96 -2.49
N LYS A 14 1.13 34.68 -2.36
CA LYS A 14 1.81 34.66 -1.05
C LYS A 14 1.94 36.06 -0.44
N ASP A 15 2.19 37.06 -1.25
CA ASP A 15 2.32 38.43 -0.77
C ASP A 15 0.93 38.98 -0.34
N GLU A 16 -0.16 38.68 -1.07
CA GLU A 16 -1.52 39.05 -0.67
C GLU A 16 -1.98 38.33 0.61
N ILE A 17 -1.57 37.06 0.81
CA ILE A 17 -1.87 36.31 2.04
C ILE A 17 -1.08 36.88 3.23
N ASN A 18 0.16 37.32 3.03
CA ASN A 18 1.00 37.89 4.09
C ASN A 18 0.55 39.29 4.54
N GLU A 19 -0.02 40.13 3.68
CA GLU A 19 -0.51 41.45 4.06
C GLU A 19 -1.74 41.40 5.02
N GLY A 20 -2.41 40.26 5.11
CA GLY A 20 -3.59 40.06 6.00
C GLY A 20 -3.35 39.22 7.25
N LEU A 21 -2.18 38.57 7.39
CA LEU A 21 -1.91 37.70 8.53
C LEU A 21 -1.47 38.47 9.77
N ASN A 22 -2.13 38.16 10.90
CA ASN A 22 -1.70 38.64 12.22
C ASN A 22 -0.23 38.21 12.44
N PRO A 23 0.69 39.12 12.86
CA PRO A 23 2.10 38.82 13.08
C PRO A 23 2.33 37.56 13.94
N ALA A 24 1.49 37.33 14.95
CA ALA A 24 1.58 36.14 15.79
C ALA A 24 1.29 34.80 15.02
N ILE A 25 0.45 34.87 13.98
CA ILE A 25 0.17 33.72 13.10
C ILE A 25 1.35 33.47 12.16
N SER A 26 1.94 34.55 11.64
CA SER A 26 3.13 34.46 10.78
C SER A 26 4.30 33.84 11.53
N ASP A 27 4.58 34.29 12.75
CA ASP A 27 5.64 33.72 13.61
C ASP A 27 5.41 32.23 13.92
N ALA A 28 4.15 31.83 14.17
CA ALA A 28 3.80 30.43 14.43
C ALA A 28 4.01 29.57 13.17
N ILE A 29 3.66 30.07 11.99
CA ILE A 29 3.89 29.38 10.72
C ILE A 29 5.39 29.23 10.44
N ASP A 30 6.18 30.27 10.68
CA ASP A 30 7.63 30.22 10.47
C ASP A 30 8.32 29.21 11.41
N LEU A 31 7.87 29.11 12.66
CA LEU A 31 8.32 28.09 13.60
C LEU A 31 7.98 26.68 13.11
N GLU A 32 6.75 26.45 12.64
CA GLU A 32 6.32 25.17 12.10
C GLU A 32 7.12 24.78 10.83
N ILE A 33 7.37 25.74 9.94
CA ILE A 33 8.21 25.53 8.75
C ILE A 33 9.64 25.16 9.16
N ALA A 34 10.21 25.82 10.16
CA ALA A 34 11.54 25.51 10.65
C ALA A 34 11.62 24.09 11.24
N GLU A 35 10.61 23.69 12.01
CA GLU A 35 10.49 22.35 12.57
C GLU A 35 10.34 21.27 11.49
N LEU A 36 9.47 21.49 10.50
CA LEU A 36 9.32 20.59 9.36
C LEU A 36 10.61 20.46 8.53
N ARG A 37 11.37 21.52 8.36
CA ARG A 37 12.68 21.46 7.71
C ARG A 37 13.69 20.64 8.52
N MET A 38 13.70 20.78 9.83
CA MET A 38 14.53 19.96 10.71
C MET A 38 14.18 18.47 10.57
N TYR A 39 12.90 18.12 10.60
CA TYR A 39 12.46 16.73 10.37
C TYR A 39 12.81 16.21 8.98
N GLN A 40 12.72 17.06 7.96
CA GLN A 40 13.13 16.69 6.61
C GLN A 40 14.63 16.36 6.54
N GLU A 41 15.49 17.14 7.16
CA GLU A 41 16.93 16.88 7.19
C GLU A 41 17.26 15.62 8.02
N GLN A 42 16.58 15.40 9.15
CA GLN A 42 16.69 14.16 9.92
C GLN A 42 16.28 12.95 9.08
N ALA A 43 15.15 13.02 8.37
CA ALA A 43 14.69 11.95 7.50
C ALA A 43 15.69 11.66 6.37
N LYS A 44 16.29 12.69 5.75
CA LYS A 44 17.32 12.52 4.71
C LYS A 44 18.61 11.89 5.26
N SER A 45 18.92 12.11 6.53
CA SER A 45 20.11 11.54 7.19
C SER A 45 19.98 10.05 7.49
N ILE A 46 18.79 9.46 7.38
CA ILE A 46 18.56 8.03 7.60
C ILE A 46 19.19 7.23 6.46
N VAL A 47 20.39 6.72 6.69
CA VAL A 47 21.13 5.89 5.70
C VAL A 47 20.67 4.42 5.74
N ASN A 48 20.16 3.96 6.89
CA ASN A 48 19.82 2.57 7.13
C ASN A 48 18.33 2.42 7.44
N GLU A 49 17.52 2.18 6.42
CA GLU A 49 16.12 1.89 6.62
C GLU A 49 15.92 0.44 7.08
N THR A 50 15.55 0.26 8.34
CA THR A 50 15.31 -1.06 8.94
C THR A 50 14.20 -1.81 8.23
N LYS A 51 13.13 -1.12 7.83
CA LYS A 51 11.96 -1.70 7.15
C LYS A 51 12.36 -2.35 5.81
N ALA A 52 13.15 -1.66 4.99
CA ALA A 52 13.62 -2.20 3.71
C ALA A 52 14.59 -3.37 3.88
N LYS A 53 15.45 -3.34 4.92
CA LYS A 53 16.32 -4.50 5.25
C LYS A 53 15.51 -5.70 5.70
N GLN A 54 14.49 -5.51 6.53
CA GLN A 54 13.59 -6.59 6.93
C GLN A 54 12.80 -7.15 5.75
N LEU A 55 12.49 -6.33 4.75
CA LEU A 55 11.88 -6.80 3.51
C LEU A 55 12.79 -7.80 2.79
N LEU A 56 14.10 -7.54 2.67
CA LEU A 56 15.04 -8.51 2.09
C LEU A 56 15.02 -9.83 2.85
N VAL A 57 15.10 -9.78 4.18
CA VAL A 57 15.05 -10.99 5.02
C VAL A 57 13.75 -11.77 4.81
N ALA A 58 12.62 -11.09 4.72
CA ALA A 58 11.33 -11.73 4.48
C ALA A 58 11.26 -12.38 3.08
N LEU A 59 11.78 -11.70 2.05
CA LEU A 59 11.86 -12.22 0.69
C LEU A 59 12.74 -13.47 0.63
N GLU A 60 13.96 -13.41 1.18
CA GLU A 60 14.91 -14.54 1.18
C GLU A 60 14.31 -15.77 1.86
N LYS A 61 13.77 -15.60 3.08
CA LYS A 61 13.17 -16.71 3.84
C LYS A 61 12.00 -17.35 3.10
N THR A 62 11.11 -16.51 2.52
CA THR A 62 9.92 -17.04 1.83
C THR A 62 10.29 -17.65 0.50
N PHE A 63 11.21 -17.06 -0.26
CA PHE A 63 11.67 -17.64 -1.52
C PHE A 63 12.38 -18.97 -1.32
N HIS A 64 13.18 -19.11 -0.26
CA HIS A 64 13.78 -20.39 0.10
C HIS A 64 12.70 -21.45 0.44
N LYS A 65 11.67 -21.07 1.21
CA LYS A 65 10.54 -21.96 1.48
C LYS A 65 9.78 -22.35 0.22
N ASN A 66 9.53 -21.37 -0.67
CA ASN A 66 8.87 -21.61 -1.95
C ASN A 66 9.65 -22.61 -2.82
N GLU A 67 10.98 -22.50 -2.87
CA GLU A 67 11.84 -23.41 -3.61
C GLU A 67 11.69 -24.85 -3.08
N ILE A 68 11.70 -25.07 -1.76
CA ILE A 68 11.48 -26.38 -1.14
C ILE A 68 10.11 -26.95 -1.50
N LEU A 69 9.08 -26.10 -1.55
CA LEU A 69 7.69 -26.50 -1.87
C LEU A 69 7.42 -26.63 -3.37
N GLY A 70 8.38 -26.29 -4.23
CA GLY A 70 8.18 -26.23 -5.69
C GLY A 70 7.26 -25.07 -6.13
N ALA A 71 7.06 -24.06 -5.28
CA ALA A 71 6.27 -22.88 -5.58
C ALA A 71 7.10 -21.85 -6.38
N PRO A 72 6.47 -21.05 -7.27
CA PRO A 72 7.15 -20.02 -8.01
C PRO A 72 7.81 -18.97 -7.08
N LYS A 73 9.01 -18.52 -7.44
CA LYS A 73 9.73 -17.45 -6.76
C LYS A 73 9.13 -16.09 -7.15
N LYS A 74 7.93 -15.80 -6.64
CA LYS A 74 7.18 -14.58 -6.95
C LYS A 74 6.70 -13.90 -5.67
N ALA A 75 6.86 -12.57 -5.59
CA ALA A 75 6.38 -11.74 -4.49
C ALA A 75 5.61 -10.53 -5.00
N LEU A 76 4.45 -10.27 -4.43
CA LEU A 76 3.65 -9.08 -4.66
C LEU A 76 3.78 -8.17 -3.44
N ILE A 77 4.35 -6.98 -3.63
CA ILE A 77 4.56 -5.99 -2.56
C ILE A 77 3.60 -4.83 -2.78
N PHE A 78 2.80 -4.51 -1.76
CA PHE A 78 1.92 -3.35 -1.78
C PHE A 78 2.53 -2.16 -1.06
N THR A 79 2.44 -0.99 -1.66
CA THR A 79 2.77 0.32 -1.07
C THR A 79 1.73 1.36 -1.47
N GLU A 80 1.51 2.36 -0.62
CA GLU A 80 0.54 3.43 -0.89
C GLU A 80 1.11 4.53 -1.81
N SER A 81 2.44 4.74 -1.76
CA SER A 81 3.12 5.83 -2.42
C SER A 81 3.94 5.39 -3.63
N ARG A 82 3.81 6.13 -4.74
CA ARG A 82 4.70 5.96 -5.90
C ARG A 82 6.17 6.27 -5.57
N LYS A 83 6.41 7.20 -4.65
CA LYS A 83 7.78 7.50 -4.19
C LYS A 83 8.38 6.31 -3.45
N THR A 84 7.60 5.67 -2.57
CA THR A 84 8.01 4.43 -1.90
C THR A 84 8.21 3.29 -2.91
N GLN A 85 7.36 3.18 -3.93
CA GLN A 85 7.50 2.20 -5.00
C GLN A 85 8.84 2.36 -5.75
N GLU A 86 9.21 3.58 -6.14
CA GLU A 86 10.47 3.90 -6.82
C GLU A 86 11.68 3.64 -5.91
N TYR A 87 11.59 4.03 -4.64
CA TYR A 87 12.60 3.73 -3.65
C TYR A 87 12.84 2.22 -3.49
N LEU A 88 11.78 1.44 -3.27
CA LEU A 88 11.86 -0.01 -3.10
C LEU A 88 12.41 -0.69 -4.35
N LYS A 89 12.02 -0.23 -5.55
CA LYS A 89 12.59 -0.73 -6.80
C LYS A 89 14.10 -0.56 -6.82
N SER A 90 14.57 0.66 -6.58
CA SER A 90 16.01 0.97 -6.56
C SER A 90 16.74 0.17 -5.49
N PHE A 91 16.17 0.10 -4.29
CA PHE A 91 16.72 -0.65 -3.17
C PHE A 91 16.87 -2.15 -3.50
N LEU A 92 15.83 -2.79 -4.02
CA LEU A 92 15.84 -4.21 -4.36
C LEU A 92 16.79 -4.50 -5.52
N GLN A 93 16.84 -3.64 -6.55
CA GLN A 93 17.77 -3.79 -7.65
C GLN A 93 19.23 -3.76 -7.20
N ASN A 94 19.57 -2.88 -6.23
CA ASN A 94 20.90 -2.79 -5.65
C ASN A 94 21.24 -3.94 -4.70
N ASN A 95 20.24 -4.74 -4.29
CA ASN A 95 20.38 -5.86 -3.37
C ASN A 95 20.05 -7.21 -4.01
N GLY A 96 20.49 -7.44 -5.24
CA GLY A 96 20.46 -8.76 -5.90
C GLY A 96 19.25 -9.02 -6.79
N TYR A 97 18.29 -8.09 -6.91
CA TYR A 97 17.11 -8.24 -7.75
C TYR A 97 17.16 -7.39 -9.03
N GLN A 98 18.35 -7.08 -9.53
CA GLN A 98 18.49 -6.31 -10.77
C GLN A 98 17.80 -7.02 -11.95
N GLY A 99 16.93 -6.28 -12.67
CA GLY A 99 16.13 -6.82 -13.77
C GLY A 99 15.00 -7.76 -13.34
N LYS A 100 14.80 -7.98 -12.03
CA LYS A 100 13.79 -8.89 -11.46
C LYS A 100 12.61 -8.18 -10.83
N VAL A 101 12.58 -6.85 -10.85
CA VAL A 101 11.56 -6.03 -10.21
C VAL A 101 10.73 -5.31 -11.26
N VAL A 102 9.41 -5.42 -11.18
CA VAL A 102 8.46 -4.67 -12.00
C VAL A 102 7.57 -3.80 -11.12
N CYS A 103 7.38 -2.53 -11.52
CA CYS A 103 6.42 -1.63 -10.88
C CYS A 103 5.06 -1.72 -11.56
N PHE A 104 4.00 -1.65 -10.74
CA PHE A 104 2.63 -1.70 -11.21
C PHE A 104 1.79 -0.63 -10.51
N ASN A 105 1.34 0.38 -11.24
CA ASN A 105 0.58 1.50 -10.69
C ASN A 105 -0.56 1.94 -11.63
N GLY A 106 -1.34 2.92 -11.24
CA GLY A 106 -2.51 3.33 -12.02
C GLY A 106 -2.19 3.79 -13.44
N SER A 107 -1.06 4.44 -13.66
CA SER A 107 -0.67 4.96 -14.99
C SER A 107 0.22 4.00 -15.79
N ASN A 108 1.12 3.27 -15.12
CA ASN A 108 2.13 2.38 -15.75
C ASN A 108 2.85 3.06 -16.93
N ASN A 109 3.24 4.32 -16.76
CA ASN A 109 3.73 5.16 -17.87
C ASN A 109 5.23 5.48 -17.76
N ASP A 110 5.94 4.81 -16.89
CA ASP A 110 7.40 4.86 -16.78
C ASP A 110 8.06 4.18 -17.98
N ASP A 111 9.36 4.40 -18.18
CA ASP A 111 10.09 3.91 -19.34
C ASP A 111 10.25 2.39 -19.35
N ASP A 112 10.36 1.75 -18.18
CA ASP A 112 10.41 0.30 -18.08
C ASP A 112 9.07 -0.32 -18.50
N SER A 113 7.95 0.21 -17.98
CA SER A 113 6.61 -0.22 -18.38
C SER A 113 6.37 -0.06 -19.87
N LYS A 114 6.83 1.04 -20.48
CA LYS A 114 6.76 1.24 -21.95
C LYS A 114 7.63 0.24 -22.71
N SER A 115 8.82 -0.07 -22.20
CA SER A 115 9.73 -1.03 -22.81
C SER A 115 9.15 -2.45 -22.78
N ILE A 116 8.64 -2.87 -21.62
CA ILE A 116 7.96 -4.18 -21.47
C ILE A 116 6.77 -4.26 -22.41
N TYR A 117 5.95 -3.21 -22.47
CA TYR A 117 4.78 -3.17 -23.35
C TYR A 117 5.16 -3.27 -24.84
N ARG A 118 6.20 -2.57 -25.31
CA ARG A 118 6.67 -2.67 -26.69
C ARG A 118 7.12 -4.09 -27.05
N LYS A 119 7.89 -4.74 -26.15
CA LYS A 119 8.32 -6.14 -26.32
C LYS A 119 7.12 -7.07 -26.40
N TRP A 120 6.14 -6.87 -25.50
CA TRP A 120 4.92 -7.67 -25.47
C TRP A 120 4.10 -7.53 -26.74
N LEU A 121 3.93 -6.31 -27.26
CA LEU A 121 3.25 -6.06 -28.54
C LEU A 121 3.94 -6.79 -29.70
N SER A 122 5.26 -6.77 -29.76
CA SER A 122 6.03 -7.47 -30.80
C SER A 122 5.85 -8.99 -30.68
N LEU A 123 5.85 -9.54 -29.46
CA LEU A 123 5.70 -10.98 -29.20
C LEU A 123 4.31 -11.49 -29.60
N TYR A 124 3.27 -10.70 -29.36
CA TYR A 124 1.88 -11.10 -29.61
C TYR A 124 1.27 -10.43 -30.84
N ALA A 125 2.09 -9.89 -31.74
CA ALA A 125 1.61 -9.26 -32.98
C ALA A 125 0.67 -10.18 -33.77
N GLY A 126 -0.49 -9.67 -34.14
CA GLY A 126 -1.53 -10.42 -34.86
C GLY A 126 -2.31 -11.44 -34.03
N SER A 127 -2.05 -11.58 -32.73
CA SER A 127 -2.82 -12.49 -31.87
C SER A 127 -4.04 -11.81 -31.25
N LYS A 128 -5.05 -12.60 -30.85
CA LYS A 128 -6.24 -12.12 -30.12
C LYS A 128 -5.94 -11.63 -28.70
N ARG A 129 -4.68 -11.75 -28.23
CA ARG A 129 -4.28 -11.23 -26.91
C ARG A 129 -4.19 -9.71 -26.86
N ILE A 130 -3.93 -9.08 -28.00
CA ILE A 130 -3.92 -7.62 -28.12
C ILE A 130 -5.35 -7.13 -28.28
N SER A 131 -5.85 -6.43 -27.25
CA SER A 131 -7.22 -5.91 -27.23
C SER A 131 -7.41 -4.63 -28.04
N GLY A 132 -6.30 -3.96 -28.40
CA GLY A 132 -6.29 -2.63 -29.03
C GLY A 132 -6.50 -1.49 -28.03
N ARG A 133 -6.69 -1.78 -26.74
CA ARG A 133 -6.83 -0.79 -25.67
C ARG A 133 -5.51 -0.67 -24.91
N THR A 134 -4.74 0.37 -25.18
CA THR A 134 -3.38 0.55 -24.63
C THR A 134 -3.28 0.36 -23.12
N ILE A 135 -4.26 0.83 -22.35
CA ILE A 135 -4.24 0.72 -20.88
C ILE A 135 -4.38 -0.75 -20.46
N ILE A 136 -5.30 -1.49 -21.07
CA ILE A 136 -5.54 -2.90 -20.76
C ILE A 136 -4.35 -3.75 -21.21
N ASP A 137 -3.88 -3.54 -22.42
CA ASP A 137 -2.77 -4.29 -23.02
C ASP A 137 -1.47 -4.06 -22.25
N ARG A 138 -1.23 -2.83 -21.77
CA ARG A 138 -0.07 -2.52 -20.92
C ARG A 138 -0.16 -3.21 -19.56
N LYS A 139 -1.33 -3.19 -18.89
CA LYS A 139 -1.53 -3.94 -17.64
C LYS A 139 -1.25 -5.43 -17.87
N GLN A 140 -1.77 -6.01 -18.96
CA GLN A 140 -1.55 -7.41 -19.29
C GLN A 140 -0.06 -7.72 -19.58
N ALA A 141 0.64 -6.84 -20.30
CA ALA A 141 2.05 -6.97 -20.59
C ALA A 141 2.90 -7.02 -19.30
N LEU A 142 2.59 -6.15 -18.32
CA LEU A 142 3.30 -6.13 -17.04
C LEU A 142 3.00 -7.37 -16.18
N VAL A 143 1.76 -7.86 -16.19
CA VAL A 143 1.39 -9.12 -15.51
C VAL A 143 2.08 -10.32 -16.17
N ASP A 144 2.13 -10.38 -17.49
CA ASP A 144 2.83 -11.45 -18.20
C ASP A 144 4.34 -11.38 -17.93
N HIS A 145 4.93 -10.20 -17.93
CA HIS A 145 6.35 -10.01 -17.56
C HIS A 145 6.62 -10.44 -16.11
N PHE A 146 5.74 -10.12 -15.17
CA PHE A 146 5.86 -10.61 -13.78
C PHE A 146 5.77 -12.13 -13.73
N ARG A 147 4.93 -12.75 -14.55
CA ARG A 147 4.77 -14.20 -14.57
C ARG A 147 6.02 -14.89 -15.09
N THR A 148 6.66 -14.38 -16.14
CA THR A 148 7.76 -15.05 -16.87
C THR A 148 9.14 -14.63 -16.37
N ASP A 149 9.39 -13.32 -16.26
CA ASP A 149 10.74 -12.76 -16.11
C ASP A 149 11.01 -12.18 -14.72
N ALA A 150 10.13 -11.30 -14.22
CA ALA A 150 10.34 -10.65 -12.93
C ALA A 150 9.99 -11.58 -11.76
N GLU A 151 10.69 -11.41 -10.64
CA GLU A 151 10.46 -12.16 -9.40
C GLU A 151 9.60 -11.35 -8.41
N ILE A 152 9.65 -10.03 -8.49
CA ILE A 152 8.98 -9.11 -7.57
C ILE A 152 8.13 -8.12 -8.35
N MET A 153 6.86 -7.99 -7.96
CA MET A 153 5.98 -6.90 -8.40
C MET A 153 5.73 -5.96 -7.24
N ILE A 154 6.04 -4.67 -7.42
CA ILE A 154 5.69 -3.63 -6.45
C ILE A 154 4.47 -2.90 -6.99
N ALA A 155 3.36 -3.00 -6.29
CA ALA A 155 2.06 -2.47 -6.72
C ALA A 155 1.56 -1.35 -5.80
N THR A 156 0.93 -0.34 -6.41
CA THR A 156 0.06 0.58 -5.68
C THR A 156 -1.38 0.09 -5.72
N GLU A 157 -2.22 0.53 -4.78
CA GLU A 157 -3.62 0.10 -4.66
C GLU A 157 -4.38 0.26 -5.98
N SER A 158 -4.34 1.46 -6.55
CA SER A 158 -5.02 1.79 -7.82
C SER A 158 -4.51 0.99 -9.02
N GLY A 159 -3.25 0.55 -8.98
CA GLY A 159 -2.65 -0.29 -10.02
C GLY A 159 -3.20 -1.70 -9.98
N ALA A 160 -3.20 -2.31 -8.80
CA ALA A 160 -3.48 -3.73 -8.61
C ALA A 160 -4.97 -4.11 -8.74
N GLU A 161 -5.85 -3.14 -8.94
CA GLU A 161 -7.27 -3.40 -9.11
C GLU A 161 -7.55 -4.25 -10.36
N GLY A 162 -8.32 -5.33 -10.18
CA GLY A 162 -8.77 -6.19 -11.29
C GLY A 162 -7.74 -7.18 -11.85
N ILE A 163 -6.50 -7.22 -11.35
CA ILE A 163 -5.50 -8.19 -11.82
C ILE A 163 -5.61 -9.55 -11.13
N ASN A 164 -5.18 -10.59 -11.82
CA ASN A 164 -5.13 -11.96 -11.32
C ASN A 164 -3.69 -12.46 -11.24
N LEU A 165 -3.23 -12.75 -10.03
CA LEU A 165 -1.87 -13.15 -9.72
C LEU A 165 -1.79 -14.50 -8.98
N GLN A 166 -2.64 -15.46 -9.35
CA GLN A 166 -2.70 -16.80 -8.74
C GLN A 166 -1.37 -17.58 -8.78
N PHE A 167 -0.44 -17.18 -9.62
CA PHE A 167 0.89 -17.77 -9.68
C PHE A 167 1.86 -17.22 -8.63
N CYS A 168 1.43 -16.23 -7.83
CA CYS A 168 2.19 -15.62 -6.75
C CYS A 168 1.64 -16.10 -5.41
N SER A 169 2.50 -16.62 -4.54
CA SER A 169 2.14 -17.13 -3.21
C SER A 169 2.73 -16.32 -2.06
N LEU A 170 3.42 -15.21 -2.34
CA LEU A 170 3.90 -14.28 -1.33
C LEU A 170 3.30 -12.89 -1.57
N LEU A 171 2.56 -12.41 -0.58
CA LEU A 171 2.04 -11.06 -0.52
C LEU A 171 2.68 -10.30 0.64
N VAL A 172 3.19 -9.09 0.36
CA VAL A 172 3.80 -8.22 1.36
C VAL A 172 3.03 -6.91 1.41
N ASN A 173 2.43 -6.60 2.54
CA ASN A 173 1.92 -5.27 2.84
C ASN A 173 3.07 -4.44 3.43
N TYR A 174 3.85 -3.79 2.54
CA TYR A 174 4.91 -2.89 2.99
C TYR A 174 4.31 -1.70 3.71
N ASP A 175 3.25 -1.13 3.15
CA ASP A 175 2.36 -0.22 3.86
C ASP A 175 1.04 -0.95 4.11
N MET A 176 0.75 -1.18 5.41
CA MET A 176 -0.45 -1.89 5.82
C MET A 176 -1.64 -0.93 5.69
N PRO A 177 -2.68 -1.30 4.92
CA PRO A 177 -3.88 -0.46 4.85
C PRO A 177 -4.65 -0.57 6.17
N TRP A 178 -5.26 0.53 6.58
CA TRP A 178 -6.12 0.54 7.77
C TRP A 178 -7.50 -0.06 7.52
N ASN A 179 -7.89 -0.15 6.26
CA ASN A 179 -9.17 -0.74 5.86
C ASN A 179 -9.04 -2.26 5.70
N PRO A 180 -9.76 -3.07 6.51
CA PRO A 180 -9.73 -4.52 6.42
C PRO A 180 -10.15 -5.06 5.06
N GLN A 181 -11.13 -4.43 4.40
CA GLN A 181 -11.56 -4.83 3.05
C GLN A 181 -10.43 -4.70 2.02
N ARG A 182 -9.55 -3.72 2.15
CA ARG A 182 -8.38 -3.59 1.27
C ARG A 182 -7.39 -4.74 1.48
N ILE A 183 -7.19 -5.17 2.72
CA ILE A 183 -6.33 -6.32 3.01
C ILE A 183 -6.87 -7.57 2.32
N GLU A 184 -8.18 -7.84 2.46
CA GLU A 184 -8.82 -8.97 1.78
C GLU A 184 -8.74 -8.85 0.26
N GLN A 185 -9.00 -7.68 -0.28
CA GLN A 185 -8.87 -7.42 -1.71
C GLN A 185 -7.44 -7.69 -2.21
N ARG A 186 -6.42 -7.27 -1.45
CA ARG A 186 -5.01 -7.55 -1.76
C ARG A 186 -4.74 -9.06 -1.75
N ILE A 187 -5.15 -9.75 -0.70
CA ILE A 187 -4.98 -11.20 -0.58
C ILE A 187 -5.72 -11.92 -1.72
N GLY A 188 -6.93 -11.49 -2.05
CA GLY A 188 -7.72 -12.00 -3.17
C GLY A 188 -7.07 -11.84 -4.55
N ARG A 189 -5.97 -11.08 -4.70
CA ARG A 189 -5.17 -11.06 -5.96
C ARG A 189 -4.38 -12.35 -6.15
N CYS A 190 -3.92 -12.97 -5.06
CA CYS A 190 -3.11 -14.20 -5.06
C CYS A 190 -3.94 -15.42 -4.65
N HIS A 191 -4.81 -15.29 -3.65
CA HIS A 191 -5.65 -16.37 -3.12
C HIS A 191 -6.98 -16.44 -3.89
N ARG A 192 -7.04 -17.30 -4.90
CA ARG A 192 -8.22 -17.54 -5.74
C ARG A 192 -8.32 -19.01 -6.11
N TYR A 193 -9.48 -19.41 -6.64
CA TYR A 193 -9.66 -20.75 -7.19
C TYR A 193 -8.57 -21.05 -8.24
N GLY A 194 -7.81 -22.12 -8.01
CA GLY A 194 -6.66 -22.51 -8.84
C GLY A 194 -5.30 -22.14 -8.27
N GLN A 195 -5.22 -21.48 -7.11
CA GLN A 195 -3.97 -21.36 -6.35
C GLN A 195 -3.57 -22.73 -5.81
N LYS A 196 -2.32 -23.12 -6.10
CA LYS A 196 -1.80 -24.46 -5.75
C LYS A 196 -1.01 -24.50 -4.44
N PHE A 197 -0.63 -23.33 -3.95
CA PHE A 197 0.23 -23.17 -2.79
C PHE A 197 -0.42 -22.24 -1.75
N ASP A 198 -0.09 -22.46 -0.49
CA ASP A 198 -0.50 -21.54 0.57
C ASP A 198 0.04 -20.14 0.32
N VAL A 199 -0.81 -19.15 0.48
CA VAL A 199 -0.42 -17.75 0.34
C VAL A 199 0.14 -17.25 1.66
N VAL A 200 1.42 -16.86 1.64
CA VAL A 200 2.08 -16.23 2.78
C VAL A 200 1.83 -14.74 2.72
N VAL A 201 1.30 -14.16 3.80
CA VAL A 201 1.08 -12.74 3.94
C VAL A 201 2.05 -12.17 4.97
N VAL A 202 2.82 -11.17 4.56
CA VAL A 202 3.77 -10.45 5.44
C VAL A 202 3.26 -9.03 5.64
N ASN A 203 3.02 -8.64 6.89
CA ASN A 203 2.59 -7.30 7.25
C ASN A 203 3.72 -6.57 7.98
N PHE A 204 4.05 -5.36 7.51
CA PHE A 204 4.99 -4.49 8.19
C PHE A 204 4.23 -3.56 9.12
N VAL A 205 4.55 -3.62 10.41
CA VAL A 205 3.97 -2.79 11.47
C VAL A 205 5.11 -2.08 12.21
N ASN A 206 4.97 -0.79 12.43
CA ASN A 206 5.92 -0.06 13.25
C ASN A 206 5.58 -0.26 14.74
N GLN A 207 6.33 -1.13 15.41
CA GLN A 207 6.10 -1.43 16.83
C GLN A 207 6.34 -0.24 17.78
N LEU A 208 7.04 0.79 17.33
CA LEU A 208 7.23 2.03 18.10
C LEU A 208 6.10 3.03 17.90
N ASN A 209 5.21 2.78 16.94
CA ASN A 209 4.01 3.58 16.73
C ASN A 209 2.81 2.88 17.37
N TYR A 210 2.37 3.42 18.50
CA TYR A 210 1.26 2.85 19.26
C TYR A 210 -0.02 2.70 18.41
N ALA A 211 -0.32 3.68 17.57
CA ALA A 211 -1.51 3.65 16.74
C ALA A 211 -1.44 2.55 15.66
N ASP A 212 -0.28 2.35 15.01
CA ASP A 212 -0.09 1.24 14.06
C ASP A 212 -0.27 -0.12 14.74
N CYS A 213 0.24 -0.28 15.97
CA CYS A 213 0.05 -1.50 16.77
C CYS A 213 -1.42 -1.75 17.06
N ARG A 214 -2.15 -0.72 17.49
CA ARG A 214 -3.59 -0.84 17.80
C ARG A 214 -4.43 -1.15 16.56
N VAL A 215 -4.13 -0.55 15.41
CA VAL A 215 -4.79 -0.92 14.14
C VAL A 215 -4.52 -2.38 13.80
N TYR A 216 -3.27 -2.83 13.92
CA TYR A 216 -2.92 -4.22 13.67
C TYR A 216 -3.65 -5.19 14.59
N GLU A 217 -3.67 -4.92 15.90
CA GLU A 217 -4.40 -5.71 16.90
C GLU A 217 -5.88 -5.81 16.54
N LEU A 218 -6.50 -4.68 16.23
CA LEU A 218 -7.92 -4.62 15.87
C LEU A 218 -8.22 -5.45 14.61
N LEU A 219 -7.37 -5.36 13.60
CA LEU A 219 -7.50 -6.14 12.37
C LEU A 219 -7.29 -7.64 12.63
N ASN A 220 -6.34 -8.00 13.50
CA ASN A 220 -6.03 -9.39 13.79
C ASN A 220 -7.06 -10.04 14.72
N GLU A 221 -7.40 -9.37 15.84
CA GLU A 221 -8.24 -9.96 16.88
C GLU A 221 -9.73 -9.89 16.56
N LYS A 222 -10.19 -8.78 15.97
CA LYS A 222 -11.61 -8.56 15.73
C LYS A 222 -12.09 -9.07 14.38
N PHE A 223 -11.24 -8.99 13.38
CA PHE A 223 -11.60 -9.44 12.02
C PHE A 223 -11.02 -10.81 11.67
N ASN A 224 -10.19 -11.42 12.54
CA ASN A 224 -9.49 -12.68 12.29
C ASN A 224 -8.83 -12.76 10.90
N LEU A 225 -8.43 -11.58 10.36
CA LEU A 225 -7.96 -11.44 8.98
C LEU A 225 -6.71 -12.28 8.68
N PHE A 226 -5.95 -12.64 9.72
CA PHE A 226 -4.65 -13.29 9.58
C PHE A 226 -4.65 -14.75 10.06
N GLU A 227 -5.79 -15.28 10.54
CA GLU A 227 -5.91 -16.66 11.02
C GLU A 227 -6.20 -17.70 9.93
N GLY A 228 -6.15 -17.30 8.66
CA GLY A 228 -6.21 -18.23 7.53
C GLY A 228 -7.59 -18.74 7.13
N VAL A 229 -8.66 -18.28 7.77
CA VAL A 229 -10.04 -18.62 7.42
C VAL A 229 -10.64 -17.50 6.58
N PHE A 230 -10.22 -17.44 5.30
CA PHE A 230 -10.83 -16.50 4.35
C PHE A 230 -12.24 -16.99 3.98
N GLY A 231 -13.25 -16.18 4.25
CA GLY A 231 -14.65 -16.49 3.96
C GLY A 231 -15.59 -16.31 5.15
N SER A 232 -15.08 -16.39 6.40
CA SER A 232 -15.90 -16.07 7.59
C SER A 232 -15.95 -14.55 7.87
N SER A 233 -15.04 -13.79 7.29
CA SER A 233 -14.98 -12.34 7.42
C SER A 233 -16.01 -11.59 6.58
N ASP A 234 -16.57 -12.20 5.53
CA ASP A 234 -17.62 -11.57 4.70
C ASP A 234 -18.85 -11.19 5.53
N GLU A 235 -19.22 -11.98 6.54
CA GLU A 235 -20.32 -11.66 7.46
C GLU A 235 -19.95 -10.50 8.40
N VAL A 236 -18.71 -10.47 8.88
CA VAL A 236 -18.22 -9.43 9.79
C VAL A 236 -17.92 -8.13 9.04
N LEU A 237 -17.24 -8.21 7.88
CA LEU A 237 -16.92 -7.05 7.04
C LEU A 237 -18.14 -6.47 6.33
N GLY A 238 -19.11 -7.32 5.94
CA GLY A 238 -20.42 -6.87 5.46
C GLY A 238 -21.25 -6.14 6.51
N SER A 239 -20.89 -6.27 7.80
CA SER A 239 -21.49 -5.50 8.89
C SER A 239 -20.93 -4.09 9.05
N LEU A 240 -19.73 -3.80 8.57
CA LEU A 240 -19.22 -2.43 8.47
C LEU A 240 -19.86 -1.74 7.27
N GLU A 241 -20.65 -0.71 7.50
CA GLU A 241 -21.44 -0.01 6.47
C GLU A 241 -20.63 0.51 5.29
N SER A 242 -19.35 0.84 5.48
CA SER A 242 -18.34 0.92 4.44
C SER A 242 -16.95 0.93 5.07
N GLY A 243 -15.98 0.28 4.42
CA GLY A 243 -14.58 0.38 4.83
C GLY A 243 -14.05 1.83 4.79
N VAL A 244 -14.71 2.71 4.02
CA VAL A 244 -14.44 4.15 3.95
C VAL A 244 -14.78 4.85 5.28
N ASP A 245 -15.85 4.48 5.95
CA ASP A 245 -16.23 5.10 7.22
C ASP A 245 -15.30 4.65 8.36
N PHE A 246 -14.82 3.44 8.33
CA PHE A 246 -13.79 2.96 9.23
C PHE A 246 -12.47 3.74 9.04
N GLU A 247 -12.00 3.94 7.81
CA GLU A 247 -10.83 4.76 7.52
C GLU A 247 -10.99 6.21 7.99
N LYS A 248 -12.18 6.81 7.82
CA LYS A 248 -12.45 8.16 8.31
C LYS A 248 -12.36 8.25 9.83
N LYS A 249 -12.92 7.28 10.55
CA LYS A 249 -12.83 7.22 12.02
C LYS A 249 -11.39 7.08 12.47
N LEU A 250 -10.59 6.22 11.85
CA LEU A 250 -9.16 6.11 12.14
C LEU A 250 -8.41 7.42 11.86
N ASN A 251 -8.63 8.02 10.69
CA ASN A 251 -8.03 9.31 10.35
C ASN A 251 -8.40 10.40 11.39
N HIS A 252 -9.64 10.39 11.84
CA HIS A 252 -10.07 11.34 12.88
C HIS A 252 -9.29 11.14 14.19
N ILE A 253 -9.10 9.89 14.63
CA ILE A 253 -8.30 9.58 15.82
C ILE A 253 -6.86 10.11 15.65
N TYR A 254 -6.23 9.84 14.52
CA TYR A 254 -4.87 10.33 14.24
C TYR A 254 -4.74 11.86 14.17
N GLN A 255 -5.77 12.53 13.67
CA GLN A 255 -5.76 13.99 13.56
C GLN A 255 -6.07 14.70 14.88
N THR A 256 -6.89 14.10 15.75
CA THR A 256 -7.40 14.76 16.98
C THR A 256 -6.65 14.36 18.24
N CYS A 257 -6.22 13.10 18.33
CA CYS A 257 -5.52 12.60 19.51
C CYS A 257 -4.01 12.90 19.43
N ARG A 258 -3.44 13.42 20.52
CA ARG A 258 -2.03 13.82 20.61
C ARG A 258 -1.23 12.99 21.62
N THR A 259 -1.90 12.36 22.56
CA THR A 259 -1.27 11.53 23.60
C THR A 259 -1.68 10.07 23.46
N GLU A 260 -0.83 9.15 23.95
CA GLU A 260 -1.13 7.72 23.95
C GLU A 260 -2.46 7.41 24.67
N ARG A 261 -2.76 8.10 25.76
CA ARG A 261 -4.02 7.93 26.51
C ARG A 261 -5.25 8.32 25.71
N GLU A 262 -5.17 9.43 24.97
CA GLU A 262 -6.27 9.86 24.09
C GLU A 262 -6.46 8.85 22.93
N ILE A 263 -5.38 8.38 22.35
CA ILE A 263 -5.39 7.36 21.28
C ILE A 263 -6.03 6.08 21.83
N GLU A 264 -5.58 5.59 22.99
CA GLU A 264 -6.12 4.39 23.63
C GLU A 264 -7.62 4.51 23.90
N ALA A 265 -8.05 5.63 24.51
CA ALA A 265 -9.46 5.87 24.79
C ALA A 265 -10.32 5.89 23.52
N ALA A 266 -9.85 6.57 22.47
CA ALA A 266 -10.55 6.66 21.19
C ALA A 266 -10.66 5.31 20.48
N PHE A 267 -9.59 4.50 20.51
CA PHE A 267 -9.63 3.13 19.97
C PHE A 267 -10.54 2.20 20.74
N ASN A 268 -10.55 2.29 22.08
CA ASN A 268 -11.46 1.51 22.93
C ASN A 268 -12.92 1.86 22.66
N GLN A 269 -13.21 3.14 22.45
CA GLN A 269 -14.54 3.59 22.04
C GLN A 269 -14.91 3.05 20.67
N LEU A 270 -14.04 3.17 19.66
CA LEU A 270 -14.25 2.62 18.33
C LEU A 270 -14.50 1.10 18.36
N GLN A 271 -13.74 0.39 19.18
CA GLN A 271 -13.91 -1.05 19.37
C GLN A 271 -15.29 -1.39 19.94
N SER A 272 -15.76 -0.67 20.99
CA SER A 272 -17.08 -0.87 21.58
C SER A 272 -18.20 -0.60 20.58
N GLU A 273 -18.09 0.47 19.78
CA GLU A 273 -19.06 0.78 18.72
C GLU A 273 -19.15 -0.35 17.67
N LEU A 274 -17.99 -0.91 17.27
CA LEU A 274 -17.96 -2.03 16.32
C LEU A 274 -18.56 -3.31 16.90
N GLU A 275 -18.29 -3.61 18.16
CA GLU A 275 -18.88 -4.77 18.85
C GLU A 275 -20.41 -4.67 18.94
N GLU A 276 -20.94 -3.50 19.23
CA GLU A 276 -22.39 -3.26 19.27
C GLU A 276 -23.02 -3.48 17.88
N ILE A 277 -22.41 -2.94 16.81
CA ILE A 277 -22.90 -3.09 15.44
C ILE A 277 -22.91 -4.58 15.03
N ILE A 278 -21.83 -5.32 15.31
CA ILE A 278 -21.72 -6.74 15.00
C ILE A 278 -22.79 -7.53 15.75
N GLN A 279 -22.98 -7.28 17.06
CA GLN A 279 -23.99 -7.98 17.86
C GLN A 279 -25.42 -7.69 17.41
N GLN A 280 -25.69 -6.43 17.04
CA GLN A 280 -27.02 -6.06 16.51
C GLN A 280 -27.35 -6.83 15.24
N ARG A 281 -26.41 -6.90 14.28
CA ARG A 281 -26.65 -7.60 13.00
C ARG A 281 -26.76 -9.11 13.16
N ILE A 282 -25.98 -9.73 14.05
CA ILE A 282 -26.13 -11.15 14.35
C ILE A 282 -27.54 -11.45 14.92
N LYS A 283 -28.14 -10.51 15.66
CA LYS A 283 -29.52 -10.64 16.15
C LYS A 283 -30.55 -10.47 15.01
N ASP A 284 -30.27 -9.56 14.08
CA ASP A 284 -31.19 -9.26 12.96
C ASP A 284 -31.16 -10.34 11.86
N THR A 285 -30.13 -11.19 11.85
CA THR A 285 -29.95 -12.29 10.86
C THR A 285 -30.47 -13.63 11.40
N LYS A 286 -30.85 -13.72 12.68
CA LYS A 286 -31.50 -14.90 13.30
C LYS A 286 -33.00 -14.74 13.33
#